data_2bcba3359a6c9594d782f6c25833171f
#
_entry.id   2bcba3359a6c9594d782f6c25833171f
#
_cell.length_a   1.000
_cell.length_b   1.000
_cell.length_c   1.000
_cell.angle_alpha   90.00
_cell.angle_beta   90.00
_cell.angle_gamma   90.00
#
_symmetry.space_group_name_H-M   'P 1'
#
loop_
_entity.id
_entity.type
_entity.pdbx_description
1 polymer ?
#
loop_
_entity_poly.entity_id
_entity_poly.type
_entity_poly.pdbx_seq_one_letter_code
_entity_poly.pdbx_strand_id
1 'polypeptide(L)'
;MAAAREYNKTISTVQIEDVDKIKESLPPYEDLLNLANNGIMGYIMIPAINIDLPIYHGTTGTAMEKGAGHMEGTSLPVGGVGTHAVISAHSGMASAKLFTDLDKLEIGDIFIITVCNQKLAYEVDNIAVVEPTDIDLIRIDTQQDYVTLLTCTPYGVNTHRLLVRGHRVDMAEEAIAEVEDKVEPAASTWIERYEQGLVIGLITSFAAMLLLLIVLLIRRRQKKKTGNIVGSERK
;
A
#
# COMPACT_ATOMS: atom_id res chain seq x y z
N MET A 1 11.94 -14.17 13.63
CA MET A 1 10.90 -15.26 13.52
C MET A 1 10.69 -16.05 14.82
N ALA A 2 11.69 -16.73 15.41
CA ALA A 2 11.47 -17.54 16.62
C ALA A 2 10.90 -16.71 17.80
N ALA A 3 11.50 -15.57 18.10
CA ALA A 3 11.01 -14.67 19.16
C ALA A 3 9.58 -14.15 18.88
N ALA A 4 9.24 -13.86 17.62
CA ALA A 4 7.90 -13.45 17.25
C ALA A 4 6.85 -14.56 17.43
N ARG A 5 7.21 -15.79 17.14
CA ARG A 5 6.35 -16.95 17.41
C ARG A 5 6.16 -17.21 18.91
N GLU A 6 7.21 -17.03 19.71
CA GLU A 6 7.10 -17.15 21.17
C GLU A 6 6.23 -16.05 21.77
N TYR A 7 6.38 -14.81 21.26
CA TYR A 7 5.45 -13.71 21.59
C TYR A 7 4.00 -14.11 21.29
N ASN A 8 3.70 -14.57 20.06
CA ASN A 8 2.36 -14.98 19.66
C ASN A 8 1.80 -16.10 20.55
N LYS A 9 2.61 -17.09 20.88
CA LYS A 9 2.24 -18.19 21.78
C LYS A 9 1.88 -17.66 23.17
N THR A 10 2.63 -16.71 23.68
CA THR A 10 2.37 -16.14 25.01
C THR A 10 1.08 -15.33 25.01
N ILE A 11 0.87 -14.44 24.04
CA ILE A 11 -0.35 -13.62 24.01
C ILE A 11 -1.61 -14.44 23.67
N SER A 12 -1.50 -15.58 22.98
CA SER A 12 -2.65 -16.43 22.68
C SER A 12 -3.29 -17.06 23.93
N THR A 13 -2.60 -17.01 25.06
CA THR A 13 -3.10 -17.53 26.34
C THR A 13 -3.76 -16.46 27.22
N VAL A 14 -3.76 -15.19 26.79
CA VAL A 14 -4.34 -14.07 27.55
C VAL A 14 -5.38 -13.34 26.70
N GLN A 15 -6.27 -12.61 27.37
CA GLN A 15 -7.21 -11.73 26.65
C GLN A 15 -6.48 -10.47 26.19
N ILE A 16 -6.90 -9.89 25.07
CA ILE A 16 -6.25 -8.69 24.50
C ILE A 16 -6.19 -7.52 25.50
N GLU A 17 -7.21 -7.40 26.35
CA GLU A 17 -7.30 -6.39 27.40
C GLU A 17 -6.29 -6.58 28.53
N ASP A 18 -5.74 -7.78 28.65
CA ASP A 18 -4.81 -8.17 29.71
C ASP A 18 -3.35 -8.21 29.23
N VAL A 19 -3.08 -7.99 27.94
CA VAL A 19 -1.71 -8.02 27.38
C VAL A 19 -0.77 -7.04 28.08
N ASP A 20 -1.26 -5.86 28.43
CA ASP A 20 -0.49 -4.86 29.19
C ASP A 20 0.02 -5.36 30.54
N LYS A 21 -0.72 -6.32 31.18
CA LYS A 21 -0.34 -6.89 32.47
C LYS A 21 0.86 -7.83 32.38
N ILE A 22 1.11 -8.40 31.19
CA ILE A 22 2.23 -9.32 30.94
C ILE A 22 3.36 -8.68 30.12
N LYS A 23 3.21 -7.41 29.74
CA LYS A 23 4.13 -6.71 28.85
C LYS A 23 5.58 -6.77 29.30
N GLU A 24 5.86 -6.67 30.61
CA GLU A 24 7.20 -6.76 31.18
C GLU A 24 7.83 -8.16 31.05
N SER A 25 7.01 -9.20 30.86
CA SER A 25 7.46 -10.58 30.65
C SER A 25 7.70 -10.94 29.19
N LEU A 26 7.29 -10.07 28.27
CA LEU A 26 7.47 -10.25 26.82
C LEU A 26 8.80 -9.63 26.36
N PRO A 27 9.39 -10.13 25.27
CA PRO A 27 10.48 -9.42 24.61
C PRO A 27 10.02 -8.00 24.22
N PRO A 28 10.93 -7.00 24.23
CA PRO A 28 10.58 -5.65 23.82
C PRO A 28 9.94 -5.66 22.42
N TYR A 29 8.72 -5.16 22.32
CA TYR A 29 7.93 -5.21 21.10
C TYR A 29 8.63 -4.58 19.89
N GLU A 30 9.31 -3.46 20.11
CA GLU A 30 10.02 -2.70 19.07
C GLU A 30 11.23 -3.46 18.49
N ASP A 31 11.74 -4.48 19.18
CA ASP A 31 12.86 -5.31 18.73
C ASP A 31 12.39 -6.51 17.89
N LEU A 32 11.09 -6.86 17.98
CA LEU A 32 10.54 -7.99 17.27
C LEU A 32 10.32 -7.66 15.79
N LEU A 33 10.87 -8.49 14.88
CA LEU A 33 10.80 -8.31 13.43
C LEU A 33 11.45 -7.03 12.88
N ASN A 34 12.19 -6.28 13.69
CA ASN A 34 12.86 -5.03 13.29
C ASN A 34 14.26 -5.30 12.73
N LEU A 35 14.36 -6.07 11.64
CA LEU A 35 15.64 -6.56 11.10
C LEU A 35 16.55 -5.45 10.58
N ALA A 36 15.98 -4.39 10.02
CA ALA A 36 16.72 -3.26 9.46
C ALA A 36 16.84 -2.07 10.43
N ASN A 37 16.37 -2.20 11.67
CA ASN A 37 16.37 -1.16 12.70
C ASN A 37 15.68 0.15 12.25
N ASN A 38 14.66 0.04 11.41
CA ASN A 38 13.92 1.16 10.82
C ASN A 38 12.41 1.11 11.15
N GLY A 39 12.01 0.20 12.05
CA GLY A 39 10.63 0.00 12.48
C GLY A 39 9.74 -0.76 11.51
N ILE A 40 10.26 -1.27 10.39
CA ILE A 40 9.49 -2.08 9.44
C ILE A 40 9.55 -3.55 9.87
N MET A 41 8.37 -4.14 10.08
CA MET A 41 8.18 -5.56 10.40
C MET A 41 8.06 -6.44 9.16
N GLY A 42 7.47 -5.91 8.09
CA GLY A 42 7.14 -6.61 6.86
C GLY A 42 6.40 -5.70 5.89
N TYR A 43 5.74 -6.31 4.93
CA TYR A 43 4.97 -5.61 3.90
C TYR A 43 3.61 -6.27 3.74
N ILE A 44 2.61 -5.47 3.36
CA ILE A 44 1.29 -5.96 2.97
C ILE A 44 0.98 -5.54 1.55
N MET A 45 0.52 -6.51 0.76
CA MET A 45 0.06 -6.32 -0.61
C MET A 45 -1.39 -6.72 -0.72
N ILE A 46 -2.23 -5.86 -1.34
CA ILE A 46 -3.67 -6.10 -1.56
C ILE A 46 -3.97 -5.80 -3.04
N PRO A 47 -3.89 -6.80 -3.92
CA PRO A 47 -3.99 -6.60 -5.37
C PRO A 47 -5.31 -6.02 -5.84
N ALA A 48 -6.44 -6.47 -5.27
CA ALA A 48 -7.78 -6.01 -5.65
C ALA A 48 -7.95 -4.49 -5.58
N ILE A 49 -7.18 -3.83 -4.72
CA ILE A 49 -7.22 -2.38 -4.54
C ILE A 49 -5.87 -1.70 -4.80
N ASN A 50 -4.93 -2.40 -5.45
CA ASN A 50 -3.60 -1.91 -5.81
C ASN A 50 -2.87 -1.24 -4.65
N ILE A 51 -2.62 -2.00 -3.58
CA ILE A 51 -1.89 -1.59 -2.38
C ILE A 51 -0.65 -2.45 -2.21
N ASP A 52 0.49 -1.78 -1.94
CA ASP A 52 1.74 -2.35 -1.47
C ASP A 52 2.35 -1.38 -0.45
N LEU A 53 2.32 -1.76 0.84
CA LEU A 53 2.70 -0.90 1.94
C LEU A 53 3.64 -1.60 2.92
N PRO A 54 4.62 -0.88 3.49
CA PRO A 54 5.36 -1.37 4.66
C PRO A 54 4.43 -1.44 5.89
N ILE A 55 4.66 -2.45 6.72
CA ILE A 55 4.03 -2.62 8.03
C ILE A 55 5.04 -2.17 9.08
N TYR A 56 4.69 -1.15 9.84
CA TYR A 56 5.49 -0.61 10.94
C TYR A 56 5.01 -1.11 12.30
N HIS A 57 5.88 -0.97 13.31
CA HIS A 57 5.49 -1.14 14.70
C HIS A 57 4.52 -0.04 15.14
N GLY A 58 3.46 -0.46 15.84
CA GLY A 58 2.46 0.44 16.42
C GLY A 58 1.52 1.08 15.41
N THR A 59 0.49 1.73 15.94
CA THR A 59 -0.59 2.38 15.16
C THR A 59 -0.65 3.89 15.43
N THR A 60 0.47 4.51 15.82
CA THR A 60 0.55 5.93 16.18
C THR A 60 1.63 6.66 15.39
N GLY A 61 1.52 7.99 15.33
CA GLY A 61 2.54 8.88 14.82
C GLY A 61 2.99 8.60 13.40
N THR A 62 4.31 8.69 13.18
CA THR A 62 4.94 8.60 11.86
C THR A 62 4.82 7.24 11.16
N ALA A 63 4.52 6.17 11.90
CA ALA A 63 4.28 4.84 11.32
C ALA A 63 3.06 4.87 10.39
N MET A 64 1.94 5.39 10.89
CA MET A 64 0.68 5.47 10.17
C MET A 64 0.68 6.50 9.02
N GLU A 65 1.60 7.47 9.04
CA GLU A 65 1.77 8.43 7.95
C GLU A 65 2.52 7.82 6.74
N LYS A 66 3.35 6.81 6.98
CA LYS A 66 4.24 6.22 5.98
C LYS A 66 3.74 4.89 5.41
N GLY A 67 2.85 4.21 6.11
CA GLY A 67 2.38 2.89 5.72
C GLY A 67 1.28 2.36 6.61
N ALA A 68 1.22 1.05 6.75
CA ALA A 68 0.36 0.37 7.70
C ALA A 68 1.09 0.18 9.04
N GLY A 69 0.37 0.16 10.13
CA GLY A 69 0.88 -0.08 11.47
C GLY A 69 0.32 -1.38 12.06
N HIS A 70 1.17 -2.18 12.67
CA HIS A 70 0.74 -3.34 13.45
C HIS A 70 0.20 -2.89 14.81
N MET A 71 -0.99 -3.36 15.19
CA MET A 71 -1.58 -3.05 16.49
C MET A 71 -0.88 -3.84 17.59
N GLU A 72 -0.13 -3.13 18.46
CA GLU A 72 0.50 -3.73 19.63
C GLU A 72 -0.55 -4.42 20.52
N GLY A 73 -0.20 -5.58 21.07
CA GLY A 73 -1.13 -6.40 21.85
C GLY A 73 -1.88 -7.45 21.03
N THR A 74 -1.84 -7.39 19.71
CA THR A 74 -2.30 -8.46 18.81
C THR A 74 -1.16 -9.36 18.39
N SER A 75 -1.45 -10.50 17.74
CA SER A 75 -0.40 -11.40 17.25
C SER A 75 0.48 -10.69 16.22
N LEU A 76 1.79 -10.90 16.29
CA LEU A 76 2.71 -10.48 15.24
C LEU A 76 2.40 -11.20 13.92
N PRO A 77 2.55 -10.54 12.76
CA PRO A 77 2.08 -11.04 11.47
C PRO A 77 3.01 -12.11 10.87
N VAL A 78 3.34 -13.13 11.67
CA VAL A 78 4.20 -14.27 11.26
C VAL A 78 3.39 -15.54 10.98
N GLY A 79 2.07 -15.46 11.08
CA GLY A 79 1.15 -16.57 10.86
C GLY A 79 1.25 -17.67 11.92
N GLY A 80 0.36 -18.64 11.79
CA GLY A 80 0.28 -19.82 12.63
C GLY A 80 -1.09 -19.98 13.29
N VAL A 81 -1.51 -21.22 13.49
CA VAL A 81 -2.78 -21.53 14.18
C VAL A 81 -2.79 -20.92 15.58
N GLY A 82 -3.89 -20.32 15.97
CA GLY A 82 -4.02 -19.60 17.24
C GLY A 82 -3.42 -18.19 17.21
N THR A 83 -3.34 -17.56 16.03
CA THR A 83 -2.87 -16.17 15.88
C THR A 83 -3.93 -15.29 15.23
N HIS A 84 -3.96 -14.02 15.63
CA HIS A 84 -4.76 -12.98 15.01
C HIS A 84 -3.99 -11.66 15.02
N ALA A 85 -3.40 -11.30 13.90
CA ALA A 85 -2.71 -10.03 13.73
C ALA A 85 -3.67 -8.94 13.25
N VAL A 86 -3.52 -7.71 13.76
CA VAL A 86 -4.28 -6.54 13.29
C VAL A 86 -3.35 -5.52 12.66
N ILE A 87 -3.61 -5.20 11.41
CA ILE A 87 -2.86 -4.22 10.61
C ILE A 87 -3.77 -3.05 10.32
N SER A 88 -3.39 -1.87 10.77
CA SER A 88 -4.18 -0.64 10.63
C SER A 88 -3.51 0.35 9.68
N ALA A 89 -4.30 1.04 8.87
CA ALA A 89 -3.81 2.20 8.11
C ALA A 89 -4.92 3.26 7.97
N HIS A 90 -4.51 4.49 7.71
CA HIS A 90 -5.46 5.58 7.51
C HIS A 90 -6.32 5.38 6.27
N SER A 91 -7.56 5.88 6.31
CA SER A 91 -8.38 6.19 5.15
C SER A 91 -8.42 7.71 4.95
N GLY A 92 -8.36 8.16 3.69
CA GLY A 92 -8.58 9.57 3.36
C GLY A 92 -7.40 10.51 3.58
N MET A 93 -6.17 10.02 3.57
CA MET A 93 -5.00 10.88 3.52
C MET A 93 -4.77 11.43 2.11
N ALA A 94 -4.65 12.77 1.99
CA ALA A 94 -4.41 13.42 0.70
C ALA A 94 -3.05 13.06 0.06
N SER A 95 -2.07 12.68 0.88
CA SER A 95 -0.69 12.38 0.46
C SER A 95 -0.46 10.94 0.06
N ALA A 96 -1.32 10.00 0.48
CA ALA A 96 -1.13 8.57 0.27
C ALA A 96 -2.47 7.82 0.26
N LYS A 97 -2.57 6.80 -0.59
CA LYS A 97 -3.78 5.98 -0.73
C LYS A 97 -4.07 5.19 0.54
N LEU A 98 -3.05 4.57 1.14
CA LEU A 98 -3.14 3.71 2.32
C LEU A 98 -4.36 2.76 2.23
N PHE A 99 -5.21 2.69 3.27
CA PHE A 99 -6.42 1.87 3.29
C PHE A 99 -7.68 2.63 2.86
N THR A 100 -7.54 3.68 2.02
CA THR A 100 -8.69 4.49 1.56
C THR A 100 -9.74 3.65 0.81
N ASP A 101 -9.31 2.66 0.04
CA ASP A 101 -10.17 1.79 -0.77
C ASP A 101 -10.48 0.43 -0.09
N LEU A 102 -10.21 0.28 1.22
CA LEU A 102 -10.43 -0.98 1.93
C LEU A 102 -11.89 -1.43 1.89
N ASP A 103 -12.82 -0.49 1.77
CA ASP A 103 -14.26 -0.73 1.63
C ASP A 103 -14.68 -1.35 0.29
N LYS A 104 -13.76 -1.44 -0.67
CA LYS A 104 -14.00 -2.08 -1.98
C LYS A 104 -13.64 -3.56 -2.00
N LEU A 105 -13.03 -4.08 -0.92
CA LEU A 105 -12.72 -5.50 -0.82
C LEU A 105 -14.00 -6.32 -0.66
N GLU A 106 -13.98 -7.50 -1.26
CA GLU A 106 -15.06 -8.46 -1.22
C GLU A 106 -14.59 -9.78 -0.56
N ILE A 107 -15.55 -10.59 -0.09
CA ILE A 107 -15.25 -11.94 0.40
C ILE A 107 -14.63 -12.75 -0.73
N GLY A 108 -13.51 -13.42 -0.45
CA GLY A 108 -12.71 -14.18 -1.43
C GLY A 108 -11.53 -13.41 -2.03
N ASP A 109 -11.43 -12.10 -1.80
CA ASP A 109 -10.22 -11.34 -2.19
C ASP A 109 -9.00 -11.81 -1.41
N ILE A 110 -7.85 -11.79 -2.08
CA ILE A 110 -6.58 -12.22 -1.48
C ILE A 110 -5.73 -11.01 -1.12
N PHE A 111 -5.11 -11.06 0.05
CA PHE A 111 -3.99 -10.20 0.40
C PHE A 111 -2.81 -11.01 0.91
N ILE A 112 -1.61 -10.47 0.76
CA ILE A 112 -0.35 -11.15 1.06
C ILE A 112 0.43 -10.33 2.08
N ILE A 113 0.91 -11.01 3.14
CA ILE A 113 1.86 -10.43 4.08
C ILE A 113 3.23 -11.07 3.84
N THR A 114 4.23 -10.23 3.61
CA THR A 114 5.62 -10.64 3.48
C THR A 114 6.39 -10.25 4.74
N VAL A 115 6.91 -11.24 5.45
CA VAL A 115 7.68 -11.06 6.69
C VAL A 115 8.86 -12.01 6.72
N CYS A 116 10.07 -11.51 6.98
CA CYS A 116 11.30 -12.31 7.01
C CYS A 116 11.46 -13.25 5.79
N ASN A 117 11.17 -12.75 4.59
CA ASN A 117 11.18 -13.50 3.31
C ASN A 117 10.16 -14.65 3.22
N GLN A 118 9.17 -14.68 4.11
CA GLN A 118 8.02 -15.59 4.00
C GLN A 118 6.81 -14.83 3.52
N LYS A 119 6.12 -15.38 2.52
CA LYS A 119 4.87 -14.85 1.99
C LYS A 119 3.71 -15.64 2.57
N LEU A 120 2.79 -14.93 3.17
CA LEU A 120 1.63 -15.46 3.86
C LEU A 120 0.38 -14.95 3.15
N ALA A 121 -0.34 -15.81 2.44
CA ALA A 121 -1.57 -15.45 1.75
C ALA A 121 -2.78 -15.62 2.68
N TYR A 122 -3.68 -14.65 2.63
CA TYR A 122 -4.94 -14.63 3.37
C TYR A 122 -6.09 -14.33 2.43
N GLU A 123 -7.19 -15.07 2.57
CA GLU A 123 -8.44 -14.85 1.84
C GLU A 123 -9.45 -14.17 2.74
N VAL A 124 -10.05 -13.08 2.27
CA VAL A 124 -11.07 -12.32 3.00
C VAL A 124 -12.28 -13.19 3.27
N ASP A 125 -12.63 -13.37 4.55
CA ASP A 125 -13.73 -14.19 5.03
C ASP A 125 -14.79 -13.42 5.82
N ASN A 126 -14.46 -12.19 6.28
CA ASN A 126 -15.40 -11.37 7.04
C ASN A 126 -15.13 -9.87 6.80
N ILE A 127 -16.21 -9.10 6.60
CA ILE A 127 -16.18 -7.65 6.48
C ILE A 127 -17.23 -7.09 7.44
N ALA A 128 -16.81 -6.20 8.36
CA ALA A 128 -17.69 -5.64 9.38
C ALA A 128 -17.38 -4.18 9.66
N VAL A 129 -18.41 -3.42 10.02
CA VAL A 129 -18.28 -2.06 10.55
C VAL A 129 -18.67 -2.09 12.02
N VAL A 130 -17.78 -1.64 12.88
CA VAL A 130 -17.94 -1.71 14.35
C VAL A 130 -17.67 -0.35 15.00
N GLU A 131 -18.09 -0.21 16.25
CA GLU A 131 -17.68 0.92 17.09
C GLU A 131 -16.19 0.87 17.41
N PRO A 132 -15.52 2.03 17.63
CA PRO A 132 -14.08 2.08 17.87
C PRO A 132 -13.59 1.27 19.08
N THR A 133 -14.47 1.00 20.02
CA THR A 133 -14.19 0.27 21.27
C THR A 133 -14.55 -1.22 21.19
N ASP A 134 -15.16 -1.65 20.09
CA ASP A 134 -15.53 -3.06 19.90
C ASP A 134 -14.34 -3.85 19.39
N ILE A 135 -13.87 -4.79 20.21
CA ILE A 135 -12.70 -5.62 19.96
C ILE A 135 -13.07 -7.10 19.75
N ASP A 136 -14.34 -7.46 19.77
CA ASP A 136 -14.77 -8.86 19.73
C ASP A 136 -14.31 -9.58 18.45
N LEU A 137 -14.34 -8.89 17.32
CA LEU A 137 -13.93 -9.46 16.02
C LEU A 137 -12.41 -9.55 15.81
N ILE A 138 -11.60 -9.00 16.72
CA ILE A 138 -10.13 -9.08 16.65
C ILE A 138 -9.55 -10.01 17.72
N ARG A 139 -10.38 -10.71 18.49
CA ARG A 139 -9.93 -11.71 19.46
C ARG A 139 -9.28 -12.89 18.77
N ILE A 140 -8.33 -13.52 19.45
CA ILE A 140 -7.65 -14.71 18.94
C ILE A 140 -8.61 -15.91 19.01
N ASP A 141 -8.80 -16.57 17.86
CA ASP A 141 -9.37 -17.90 17.77
C ASP A 141 -8.22 -18.92 17.78
N THR A 142 -8.22 -19.83 18.77
CA THR A 142 -7.15 -20.80 18.96
C THR A 142 -7.05 -21.85 17.85
N GLN A 143 -8.03 -21.92 16.95
CA GLN A 143 -8.09 -22.88 15.84
C GLN A 143 -7.77 -22.26 14.48
N GLN A 144 -7.61 -20.94 14.44
CA GLN A 144 -7.49 -20.19 13.19
C GLN A 144 -6.17 -19.40 13.13
N ASP A 145 -5.79 -19.05 11.91
CA ASP A 145 -4.72 -18.10 11.60
C ASP A 145 -5.37 -16.93 10.86
N TYR A 146 -5.57 -15.82 11.58
CA TYR A 146 -6.27 -14.65 11.08
C TYR A 146 -5.37 -13.43 10.97
N VAL A 147 -5.69 -12.60 9.99
CA VAL A 147 -5.24 -11.21 9.92
C VAL A 147 -6.45 -10.32 9.67
N THR A 148 -6.59 -9.26 10.45
CA THR A 148 -7.61 -8.23 10.23
C THR A 148 -6.96 -6.93 9.76
N LEU A 149 -7.44 -6.40 8.64
CA LEU A 149 -7.13 -5.08 8.13
C LEU A 149 -8.13 -4.09 8.73
N LEU A 150 -7.63 -2.99 9.32
CA LEU A 150 -8.46 -2.03 10.06
C LEU A 150 -8.26 -0.62 9.49
N THR A 151 -9.37 0.08 9.25
CA THR A 151 -9.34 1.50 8.92
C THR A 151 -10.52 2.25 9.52
N CYS A 152 -10.46 3.59 9.51
CA CYS A 152 -11.57 4.44 9.92
C CYS A 152 -12.64 4.53 8.83
N THR A 153 -13.93 4.57 9.25
CA THR A 153 -15.08 4.71 8.34
C THR A 153 -16.20 5.50 9.05
N PRO A 154 -17.15 6.16 8.33
CA PRO A 154 -17.10 6.50 6.92
C PRO A 154 -15.97 7.49 6.60
N TYR A 155 -15.55 7.53 5.33
CA TYR A 155 -14.51 8.44 4.85
C TYR A 155 -14.73 9.89 5.30
N GLY A 156 -13.72 10.50 5.93
CA GLY A 156 -13.77 11.88 6.43
C GLY A 156 -14.60 12.10 7.70
N VAL A 157 -15.42 11.11 8.13
CA VAL A 157 -16.22 11.18 9.37
C VAL A 157 -15.55 10.39 10.50
N ASN A 158 -15.05 9.17 10.21
CA ASN A 158 -14.20 8.35 11.10
C ASN A 158 -14.85 7.91 12.43
N THR A 159 -16.17 7.84 12.47
CA THR A 159 -16.92 7.46 13.69
C THR A 159 -16.84 5.99 14.03
N HIS A 160 -16.64 5.14 13.03
CA HIS A 160 -16.58 3.68 13.15
C HIS A 160 -15.24 3.13 12.66
N ARG A 161 -15.07 1.82 12.75
CA ARG A 161 -13.95 1.08 12.18
C ARG A 161 -14.49 0.07 11.17
N LEU A 162 -13.86 0.04 9.99
CA LEU A 162 -14.03 -1.03 9.01
C LEU A 162 -12.98 -2.08 9.31
N LEU A 163 -13.44 -3.30 9.51
CA LEU A 163 -12.63 -4.50 9.69
C LEU A 163 -12.81 -5.40 8.48
N VAL A 164 -11.71 -5.78 7.84
CA VAL A 164 -11.65 -6.77 6.76
C VAL A 164 -10.74 -7.89 7.24
N ARG A 165 -11.33 -9.02 7.65
CA ARG A 165 -10.58 -10.17 8.14
C ARG A 165 -10.32 -11.14 7.02
N GLY A 166 -9.10 -11.70 7.01
CA GLY A 166 -8.75 -12.85 6.19
C GLY A 166 -8.27 -14.01 7.02
N HIS A 167 -8.60 -15.22 6.58
CA HIS A 167 -8.05 -16.45 7.09
C HIS A 167 -6.88 -16.93 6.22
N ARG A 168 -5.95 -17.67 6.82
CA ARG A 168 -4.79 -18.22 6.13
C ARG A 168 -5.20 -19.19 5.03
N VAL A 169 -4.61 -19.02 3.83
CA VAL A 169 -4.74 -19.96 2.72
C VAL A 169 -3.37 -20.40 2.21
N ASP A 170 -3.26 -21.67 1.81
CA ASP A 170 -2.05 -22.20 1.18
C ASP A 170 -2.09 -21.88 -0.30
N MET A 171 -1.13 -21.06 -0.75
CA MET A 171 -0.94 -20.74 -2.16
C MET A 171 0.46 -21.13 -2.61
N ALA A 172 0.57 -21.69 -3.82
CA ALA A 172 1.86 -21.95 -4.43
C ALA A 172 2.61 -20.65 -4.72
N GLU A 173 3.93 -20.66 -4.67
CA GLU A 173 4.75 -19.45 -4.91
C GLU A 173 4.50 -18.84 -6.28
N GLU A 174 4.24 -19.64 -7.30
CA GLU A 174 3.90 -19.19 -8.65
C GLU A 174 2.57 -18.42 -8.66
N ALA A 175 1.55 -18.90 -7.93
CA ALA A 175 0.27 -18.21 -7.82
C ALA A 175 0.38 -16.91 -7.04
N ILE A 176 1.23 -16.85 -6.02
CA ILE A 176 1.54 -15.61 -5.29
C ILE A 176 2.22 -14.61 -6.23
N ALA A 177 3.20 -15.05 -7.04
CA ALA A 177 3.89 -14.20 -7.99
C ALA A 177 2.94 -13.63 -9.06
N GLU A 178 1.99 -14.41 -9.57
CA GLU A 178 0.96 -13.93 -10.50
C GLU A 178 0.04 -12.87 -9.89
N VAL A 179 -0.19 -12.95 -8.59
CA VAL A 179 -1.01 -11.99 -7.83
C VAL A 179 -0.21 -10.71 -7.58
N GLU A 180 1.08 -10.83 -7.27
CA GLU A 180 1.99 -9.69 -7.07
C GLU A 180 2.19 -8.87 -8.35
N ASP A 181 2.32 -9.51 -9.51
CA ASP A 181 2.48 -8.83 -10.81
C ASP A 181 1.29 -7.91 -11.18
N LYS A 182 0.15 -8.08 -10.53
CA LYS A 182 -1.03 -7.22 -10.73
C LYS A 182 -0.95 -5.90 -9.96
N VAL A 183 -0.03 -5.77 -9.02
CA VAL A 183 0.11 -4.57 -8.20
C VAL A 183 1.17 -3.66 -8.79
N GLU A 184 0.77 -2.46 -9.19
CA GLU A 184 1.73 -1.45 -9.64
C GLU A 184 2.55 -0.94 -8.43
N PRO A 185 3.89 -0.90 -8.53
CA PRO A 185 4.74 -0.42 -7.44
C PRO A 185 4.36 1.01 -7.03
N ALA A 186 4.03 1.22 -5.75
CA ALA A 186 3.56 2.52 -5.25
C ALA A 186 4.60 3.65 -5.40
N ALA A 187 5.89 3.33 -5.50
CA ALA A 187 6.97 4.30 -5.61
C ALA A 187 7.21 4.81 -7.04
N SER A 188 6.75 4.08 -8.08
CA SER A 188 7.02 4.44 -9.48
C SER A 188 6.04 5.48 -10.05
N THR A 189 4.81 5.52 -9.55
CA THR A 189 3.71 6.22 -10.21
C THR A 189 3.85 7.74 -10.32
N TRP A 190 4.52 8.43 -9.39
CA TRP A 190 4.73 9.88 -9.52
C TRP A 190 6.03 10.21 -10.27
N ILE A 191 7.10 9.44 -10.08
CA ILE A 191 8.36 9.60 -10.80
C ILE A 191 8.16 9.26 -12.27
N GLU A 192 7.54 8.13 -12.58
CA GLU A 192 7.23 7.73 -13.97
C GLU A 192 6.26 8.70 -14.64
N ARG A 193 5.23 9.18 -13.95
CA ARG A 193 4.35 10.23 -14.48
C ARG A 193 5.06 11.55 -14.70
N TYR A 194 6.01 11.91 -13.85
CA TYR A 194 6.84 13.09 -14.02
C TYR A 194 7.79 12.93 -15.20
N GLU A 195 8.47 11.79 -15.34
CA GLU A 195 9.33 11.46 -16.48
C GLU A 195 8.55 11.40 -17.80
N GLN A 196 7.40 10.74 -17.82
CA GLN A 196 6.50 10.74 -18.98
C GLN A 196 6.02 12.16 -19.33
N GLY A 197 5.66 12.97 -18.36
CA GLY A 197 5.30 14.38 -18.54
C GLY A 197 6.43 15.20 -19.13
N LEU A 198 7.67 15.01 -18.66
CA LEU A 198 8.87 15.65 -19.22
C LEU A 198 9.12 15.23 -20.68
N VAL A 199 9.05 13.94 -20.97
CA VAL A 199 9.26 13.41 -22.33
C VAL A 199 8.20 13.95 -23.29
N ILE A 200 6.92 13.93 -22.91
CA ILE A 200 5.83 14.49 -23.70
C ILE A 200 6.03 16.00 -23.90
N GLY A 201 6.40 16.74 -22.85
CA GLY A 201 6.69 18.17 -22.92
C GLY A 201 7.86 18.51 -23.86
N LEU A 202 8.92 17.72 -23.84
CA LEU A 202 10.06 17.87 -24.77
C LEU A 202 9.67 17.58 -26.22
N ILE A 203 8.92 16.51 -26.46
CA ILE A 203 8.44 16.12 -27.80
C ILE A 203 7.52 17.21 -28.39
N THR A 204 6.56 17.71 -27.59
CA THR A 204 5.64 18.76 -28.04
C THR A 204 6.35 20.08 -28.30
N SER A 205 7.31 20.47 -27.46
CA SER A 205 8.14 21.67 -27.65
C SER A 205 9.00 21.56 -28.92
N PHE A 206 9.60 20.41 -29.17
CA PHE A 206 10.39 20.15 -30.37
C PHE A 206 9.53 20.19 -31.64
N ALA A 207 8.33 19.58 -31.62
CA ALA A 207 7.39 19.63 -32.73
C ALA A 207 6.92 21.06 -33.05
N ALA A 208 6.62 21.85 -32.02
CA ALA A 208 6.24 23.24 -32.17
C ALA A 208 7.37 24.09 -32.78
N MET A 209 8.61 23.88 -32.35
CA MET A 209 9.79 24.56 -32.90
C MET A 209 10.03 24.19 -34.38
N LEU A 210 9.85 22.90 -34.71
CA LEU A 210 9.99 22.42 -36.09
C LEU A 210 8.91 23.02 -37.02
N LEU A 211 7.67 23.09 -36.55
CA LEU A 211 6.58 23.78 -37.26
C LEU A 211 6.86 25.25 -37.49
N LEU A 212 7.37 25.96 -36.48
CA LEU A 212 7.78 27.37 -36.63
C LEU A 212 8.87 27.53 -37.67
N LEU A 213 9.85 26.64 -37.66
CA LEU A 213 10.95 26.66 -38.63
C LEU A 213 10.44 26.42 -40.06
N ILE A 214 9.53 25.49 -40.27
CA ILE A 214 8.88 25.21 -41.55
C ILE A 214 8.12 26.47 -42.05
N VAL A 215 7.32 27.09 -41.17
CA VAL A 215 6.57 28.32 -41.52
C VAL A 215 7.52 29.45 -41.90
N LEU A 216 8.62 29.61 -41.15
CA LEU A 216 9.64 30.63 -41.49
C LEU A 216 10.32 30.37 -42.84
N LEU A 217 10.62 29.11 -43.15
CA LEU A 217 11.21 28.72 -44.44
C LEU A 217 10.23 28.92 -45.59
N ILE A 218 8.95 28.60 -45.41
CA ILE A 218 7.91 28.86 -46.42
C ILE A 218 7.77 30.39 -46.68
N ARG A 219 7.70 31.20 -45.60
CA ARG A 219 7.64 32.67 -45.72
C ARG A 219 8.87 33.23 -46.41
N ARG A 220 10.07 32.74 -46.11
CA ARG A 220 11.32 33.15 -46.82
C ARG A 220 11.28 32.76 -48.30
N ARG A 221 10.78 31.60 -48.68
CA ARG A 221 10.62 31.17 -50.08
C ARG A 221 9.61 32.04 -50.83
N GLN A 222 8.47 32.36 -50.20
CA GLN A 222 7.45 33.25 -50.77
C GLN A 222 8.00 34.66 -51.00
N LYS A 223 8.73 35.28 -50.05
CA LYS A 223 9.38 36.58 -50.23
C LYS A 223 10.40 36.59 -51.37
N LYS A 224 11.18 35.51 -51.55
CA LYS A 224 12.10 35.37 -52.69
C LYS A 224 11.38 35.29 -54.03
N LYS A 225 10.24 34.59 -54.11
CA LYS A 225 9.41 34.54 -55.35
C LYS A 225 8.83 35.89 -55.71
N THR A 226 8.28 36.62 -54.73
CA THR A 226 7.68 37.94 -54.96
C THR A 226 8.74 38.99 -55.37
N GLY A 227 9.94 38.95 -54.77
CA GLY A 227 11.06 39.82 -55.15
C GLY A 227 11.59 39.62 -56.56
N ASN A 228 11.55 38.37 -57.10
CA ASN A 228 11.97 38.08 -58.48
C ASN A 228 10.93 38.50 -59.52
N ILE A 229 9.64 38.58 -59.20
CA ILE A 229 8.59 39.03 -60.12
C ILE A 229 8.67 40.54 -60.31
N VAL A 230 8.91 41.35 -59.24
CA VAL A 230 9.04 42.80 -59.30
C VAL A 230 10.34 43.27 -60.01
N GLY A 231 11.39 42.42 -60.03
CA GLY A 231 12.64 42.69 -60.72
C GLY A 231 12.59 42.41 -62.23
N SER A 232 11.60 41.66 -62.74
CA SER A 232 11.45 41.31 -64.15
C SER A 232 10.61 42.31 -64.94
N GLU A 233 9.84 43.21 -64.29
CA GLU A 233 9.04 44.21 -64.94
C GLU A 233 9.78 45.61 -65.11
N ARG A 234 11.04 45.65 -64.73
CA ARG A 234 11.87 46.89 -64.89
C ARG A 234 13.05 46.73 -65.86
N LYS A 235 12.90 45.88 -66.86
CA LYS A 235 13.86 45.85 -67.99
C LYS A 235 13.15 46.13 -69.27
#